data_ab4c6f333a5507e77fea8582364f535a
#
_entry.id   ab4c6f333a5507e77fea8582364f535a
#
_cell.length_a   1.000
_cell.length_b   1.000
_cell.length_c   1.000
_cell.angle_alpha   90.00
_cell.angle_beta   90.00
_cell.angle_gamma   90.00
#
_symmetry.space_group_name_H-M   'P 1'
#
loop_
_entity.id
_entity.type
_entity.pdbx_description
1 polymer ?
#
loop_
_entity_poly.entity_id
_entity_poly.type
_entity_poly.pdbx_seq_one_letter_code
_entity_poly.pdbx_strand_id
1 'polypeptide(L)'
;DLMGETYDASLMPDRLHPSSIGAGRMAMHLCHYLEPTTEKANPCTFAIPGNEYRSAAGWKEGADWHAVSEEITQILSRKKLDILFLGNFITQGFGGSRELVTYKPGKAAVDSCFKDLTWESAGISGDRTENLLWRLRHGKYGTSKPAYAVITIGINNVNAGHRAADIAEGICAVVEETRKQMPETQILLMGLLPAGLEKTSPMRMKCDSIHSILQCKTWGDVVYVNPTSWFVQA
;
A
#
# COMPACT_ATOMS: atom_id res chain seq x y z
N ASP A 1 -15.73 15.85 18.68
CA ASP A 1 -16.35 14.54 18.43
C ASP A 1 -15.51 13.77 17.42
N LEU A 2 -14.72 12.78 17.88
CA LEU A 2 -13.85 11.95 17.03
C LEU A 2 -14.64 11.00 16.13
N MET A 3 -15.92 10.83 16.41
CA MET A 3 -16.77 9.85 15.75
C MET A 3 -17.72 10.48 14.73
N GLY A 4 -17.85 11.80 14.71
CA GLY A 4 -18.88 12.46 13.93
C GLY A 4 -20.28 12.04 14.33
N GLU A 5 -21.25 12.23 13.47
CA GLU A 5 -22.65 11.80 13.72
C GLU A 5 -22.86 10.28 13.53
N THR A 6 -21.92 9.59 12.89
CA THR A 6 -21.99 8.15 12.62
C THR A 6 -20.86 7.39 13.34
N TYR A 7 -21.25 6.35 14.06
CA TYR A 7 -20.32 5.46 14.74
C TYR A 7 -19.54 4.60 13.72
N ASP A 8 -18.22 4.64 13.81
CA ASP A 8 -17.34 3.79 13.00
C ASP A 8 -16.84 2.59 13.84
N ALA A 9 -17.45 1.44 13.62
CA ALA A 9 -17.11 0.21 14.34
C ALA A 9 -15.67 -0.27 14.08
N SER A 10 -15.01 0.18 12.99
CA SER A 10 -13.61 -0.17 12.73
C SER A 10 -12.67 0.52 13.71
N LEU A 11 -13.07 1.66 14.26
CA LEU A 11 -12.28 2.43 15.22
C LEU A 11 -12.48 1.96 16.67
N MET A 12 -13.70 1.57 17.02
CA MET A 12 -14.10 1.14 18.37
C MET A 12 -15.10 -0.04 18.27
N PRO A 13 -14.63 -1.27 18.02
CA PRO A 13 -15.48 -2.41 17.69
C PRO A 13 -16.47 -2.79 18.80
N ASP A 14 -16.13 -2.59 20.05
CA ASP A 14 -16.98 -2.85 21.22
C ASP A 14 -17.62 -1.58 21.80
N ARG A 15 -17.53 -0.45 21.08
CA ARG A 15 -18.00 0.89 21.49
C ARG A 15 -17.35 1.46 22.76
N LEU A 16 -16.27 0.85 23.23
CA LEU A 16 -15.57 1.28 24.44
C LEU A 16 -14.06 1.37 24.21
N HIS A 17 -13.47 0.34 23.62
CA HIS A 17 -12.03 0.27 23.43
C HIS A 17 -11.66 0.57 21.98
N PRO A 18 -10.67 1.45 21.74
CA PRO A 18 -10.20 1.70 20.39
C PRO A 18 -9.52 0.45 19.84
N SER A 19 -9.83 0.11 18.58
CA SER A 19 -9.04 -0.83 17.79
C SER A 19 -7.62 -0.28 17.59
N SER A 20 -6.73 -1.08 16.99
CA SER A 20 -5.40 -0.58 16.57
C SER A 20 -5.49 0.63 15.62
N ILE A 21 -6.50 0.68 14.74
CA ILE A 21 -6.77 1.86 13.89
C ILE A 21 -7.30 3.01 14.74
N GLY A 22 -8.24 2.77 15.64
CA GLY A 22 -8.77 3.79 16.55
C GLY A 22 -7.67 4.39 17.42
N ALA A 23 -6.81 3.55 18.00
CA ALA A 23 -5.65 3.99 18.77
C ALA A 23 -4.64 4.78 17.93
N GLY A 24 -4.36 4.32 16.70
CA GLY A 24 -3.52 5.06 15.76
C GLY A 24 -4.09 6.42 15.39
N ARG A 25 -5.42 6.52 15.17
CA ARG A 25 -6.10 7.78 14.92
C ARG A 25 -6.02 8.73 16.13
N MET A 26 -6.22 8.20 17.34
CA MET A 26 -6.02 8.99 18.58
C MET A 26 -4.60 9.51 18.70
N ALA A 27 -3.60 8.65 18.49
CA ALA A 27 -2.20 9.05 18.54
C ALA A 27 -1.88 10.16 17.53
N MET A 28 -2.35 10.07 16.30
CA MET A 28 -2.19 11.11 15.28
C MET A 28 -2.81 12.45 15.71
N HIS A 29 -4.01 12.43 16.30
CA HIS A 29 -4.64 13.65 16.81
C HIS A 29 -3.88 14.23 18.01
N LEU A 30 -3.39 13.37 18.90
CA LEU A 30 -2.60 13.81 20.07
C LEU A 30 -1.25 14.42 19.65
N CYS A 31 -0.55 13.84 18.67
CA CYS A 31 0.68 14.41 18.14
C CYS A 31 0.50 15.86 17.69
N HIS A 32 -0.66 16.20 17.11
CA HIS A 32 -0.95 17.57 16.71
C HIS A 32 -0.98 18.56 17.89
N TYR A 33 -1.33 18.11 19.09
CA TYR A 33 -1.36 18.94 20.29
C TYR A 33 -0.05 18.91 21.08
N LEU A 34 0.69 17.81 20.99
CA LEU A 34 1.92 17.61 21.78
C LEU A 34 3.16 18.17 21.06
N GLU A 35 3.14 18.27 19.74
CA GLU A 35 4.17 18.92 18.95
C GLU A 35 3.60 20.20 18.32
N PRO A 36 3.70 21.35 18.96
CA PRO A 36 3.18 22.63 18.46
C PRO A 36 4.00 23.19 17.28
N THR A 37 4.83 22.41 16.65
CA THR A 37 5.48 22.77 15.40
C THR A 37 4.49 22.71 14.26
N THR A 38 4.30 23.78 13.62
CA THR A 38 3.48 24.28 12.53
C THR A 38 3.08 23.35 11.39
N GLU A 39 3.55 22.13 11.32
CA GLU A 39 3.18 21.15 10.31
C GLU A 39 2.31 20.04 10.91
N LYS A 40 1.10 19.90 10.38
CA LYS A 40 0.23 18.77 10.72
C LYS A 40 0.95 17.48 10.37
N ALA A 41 1.11 16.59 11.36
CA ALA A 41 1.66 15.26 11.14
C ALA A 41 0.95 14.57 9.95
N ASN A 42 1.73 14.12 8.98
CA ASN A 42 1.18 13.49 7.79
C ASN A 42 0.76 12.05 8.10
N PRO A 43 -0.55 11.71 8.08
CA PRO A 43 -1.02 10.38 8.41
C PRO A 43 -0.49 9.30 7.47
N CYS A 44 -0.18 9.66 6.22
CA CYS A 44 0.31 8.71 5.21
C CYS A 44 1.72 8.18 5.50
N THR A 45 2.46 8.78 6.43
CA THR A 45 3.83 8.39 6.81
C THR A 45 3.90 7.56 8.10
N PHE A 46 2.78 7.36 8.80
CA PHE A 46 2.73 6.53 10.00
C PHE A 46 2.55 5.05 9.64
N ALA A 47 3.31 4.19 10.30
CA ALA A 47 3.14 2.74 10.14
C ALA A 47 1.98 2.26 11.01
N ILE A 48 0.84 1.96 10.39
CA ILE A 48 -0.39 1.53 11.07
C ILE A 48 -0.84 0.20 10.44
N PRO A 49 -1.12 -0.87 11.22
CA PRO A 49 -1.62 -2.11 10.65
C PRO A 49 -3.02 -1.92 10.06
N GLY A 50 -3.35 -2.72 9.06
CA GLY A 50 -4.75 -2.95 8.70
C GLY A 50 -5.44 -3.75 9.80
N ASN A 51 -6.74 -3.63 9.95
CA ASN A 51 -7.42 -4.30 11.07
C ASN A 51 -8.64 -5.09 10.65
N GLU A 52 -8.92 -5.30 9.37
CA GLU A 52 -10.27 -5.65 9.00
C GLU A 52 -10.40 -6.96 8.26
N TYR A 53 -11.46 -7.70 8.65
CA TYR A 53 -12.17 -8.60 7.77
C TYR A 53 -12.92 -7.75 6.73
N ARG A 54 -12.68 -8.03 5.45
CA ARG A 54 -13.38 -7.39 4.33
C ARG A 54 -14.04 -8.48 3.49
N SER A 55 -15.35 -8.57 3.50
CA SER A 55 -16.10 -9.56 2.72
C SER A 55 -15.84 -9.49 1.21
N ALA A 56 -15.48 -8.31 0.69
CA ALA A 56 -15.18 -8.09 -0.73
C ALA A 56 -13.67 -8.03 -1.04
N ALA A 57 -12.80 -8.44 -0.11
CA ALA A 57 -11.36 -8.33 -0.29
C ALA A 57 -10.76 -9.43 -1.19
N GLY A 58 -11.53 -10.42 -1.59
CA GLY A 58 -11.07 -11.55 -2.38
C GLY A 58 -10.21 -12.54 -1.57
N TRP A 59 -10.52 -12.69 -0.28
CA TRP A 59 -9.86 -13.62 0.63
C TRP A 59 -10.73 -14.84 0.89
N LYS A 60 -10.11 -15.92 1.39
CA LYS A 60 -10.85 -17.06 1.92
C LYS A 60 -11.76 -16.62 3.08
N GLU A 61 -12.85 -17.32 3.25
CA GLU A 61 -13.75 -17.13 4.38
C GLU A 61 -12.99 -17.25 5.71
N GLY A 62 -13.23 -16.31 6.61
CA GLY A 62 -12.57 -16.23 7.90
C GLY A 62 -11.16 -15.63 7.90
N ALA A 63 -10.56 -15.37 6.73
CA ALA A 63 -9.29 -14.66 6.66
C ALA A 63 -9.49 -13.16 6.91
N ASP A 64 -8.58 -12.57 7.64
CA ASP A 64 -8.48 -11.14 7.88
C ASP A 64 -7.17 -10.56 7.35
N TRP A 65 -6.99 -9.26 7.52
CA TRP A 65 -5.78 -8.57 7.07
C TRP A 65 -4.50 -9.12 7.72
N HIS A 66 -4.55 -9.48 9.02
CA HIS A 66 -3.40 -10.01 9.75
C HIS A 66 -3.00 -11.39 9.25
N ALA A 67 -3.98 -12.29 9.05
CA ALA A 67 -3.75 -13.61 8.49
C ALA A 67 -3.10 -13.53 7.09
N VAL A 68 -3.62 -12.63 6.23
CA VAL A 68 -3.10 -12.42 4.88
C VAL A 68 -1.70 -11.78 4.90
N SER A 69 -1.42 -10.89 5.84
CA SER A 69 -0.09 -10.30 6.06
C SER A 69 0.92 -11.33 6.55
N GLU A 70 0.52 -12.19 7.47
CA GLU A 70 1.36 -13.27 7.99
C GLU A 70 1.68 -14.31 6.92
N GLU A 71 0.70 -14.67 6.08
CA GLU A 71 0.93 -15.56 4.92
C GLU A 71 2.05 -15.01 4.02
N ILE A 72 2.02 -13.70 3.71
CA ILE A 72 3.09 -13.05 2.94
C ILE A 72 4.44 -13.23 3.63
N THR A 73 4.52 -12.92 4.92
CA THR A 73 5.74 -13.04 5.70
C THR A 73 6.30 -14.48 5.68
N GLN A 74 5.43 -15.48 5.79
CA GLN A 74 5.82 -16.89 5.74
C GLN A 74 6.33 -17.29 4.35
N ILE A 75 5.67 -16.85 3.27
CA ILE A 75 6.11 -17.11 1.90
C ILE A 75 7.49 -16.50 1.67
N LEU A 76 7.67 -15.23 2.01
CA LEU A 76 8.93 -14.51 1.80
C LEU A 76 10.09 -15.07 2.62
N SER A 77 9.82 -15.66 3.79
CA SER A 77 10.85 -16.30 4.61
C SER A 77 11.41 -17.60 4.02
N ARG A 78 10.71 -18.20 3.06
CA ARG A 78 11.04 -19.53 2.49
C ARG A 78 11.52 -19.48 1.05
N LYS A 79 11.36 -18.34 0.37
CA LYS A 79 11.66 -18.21 -1.06
C LYS A 79 12.74 -17.15 -1.31
N LYS A 80 13.64 -17.44 -2.25
CA LYS A 80 14.41 -16.41 -2.96
C LYS A 80 13.61 -15.95 -4.15
N LEU A 81 13.61 -14.66 -4.42
CA LEU A 81 12.81 -14.07 -5.48
C LEU A 81 13.65 -13.26 -6.45
N ASP A 82 13.26 -13.29 -7.71
CA ASP A 82 13.71 -12.31 -8.70
C ASP A 82 12.87 -11.04 -8.59
N ILE A 83 11.55 -11.16 -8.42
CA ILE A 83 10.64 -10.02 -8.35
C ILE A 83 9.70 -10.12 -7.16
N LEU A 84 9.59 -9.02 -6.41
CA LEU A 84 8.58 -8.81 -5.37
C LEU A 84 7.69 -7.63 -5.73
N PHE A 85 6.38 -7.89 -5.86
CA PHE A 85 5.38 -6.85 -6.06
C PHE A 85 4.80 -6.40 -4.71
N LEU A 86 4.89 -5.09 -4.42
CA LEU A 86 4.41 -4.45 -3.19
C LEU A 86 3.24 -3.52 -3.51
N GLY A 87 2.16 -3.61 -2.76
CA GLY A 87 1.00 -2.74 -3.03
C GLY A 87 -0.29 -3.15 -2.35
N ASN A 88 -1.39 -2.78 -2.98
CA ASN A 88 -2.76 -2.99 -2.52
C ASN A 88 -3.49 -4.11 -3.30
N PHE A 89 -4.82 -3.98 -3.47
CA PHE A 89 -5.65 -4.98 -4.17
C PHE A 89 -5.25 -5.19 -5.65
N ILE A 90 -4.73 -4.16 -6.32
CA ILE A 90 -4.25 -4.29 -7.71
C ILE A 90 -3.10 -5.30 -7.74
N THR A 91 -2.12 -5.10 -6.88
CA THR A 91 -1.00 -6.03 -6.68
C THR A 91 -1.48 -7.40 -6.19
N GLN A 92 -2.42 -7.44 -5.23
CA GLN A 92 -3.04 -8.69 -4.77
C GLN A 92 -3.60 -9.51 -5.92
N GLY A 93 -4.23 -8.84 -6.90
CA GLY A 93 -4.82 -9.45 -8.08
C GLY A 93 -3.83 -10.20 -8.99
N PHE A 94 -2.53 -9.93 -8.87
CA PHE A 94 -1.47 -10.69 -9.55
C PHE A 94 -1.34 -12.13 -9.02
N GLY A 95 -1.71 -12.38 -7.78
CA GLY A 95 -1.83 -13.70 -7.17
C GLY A 95 -0.57 -14.18 -6.47
N GLY A 96 0.42 -14.67 -7.20
CA GLY A 96 1.54 -15.41 -6.61
C GLY A 96 1.13 -16.76 -6.02
N SER A 97 1.88 -17.28 -5.05
CA SER A 97 1.63 -18.59 -4.42
C SER A 97 0.66 -18.55 -3.23
N ARG A 98 -0.02 -17.43 -3.00
CA ARG A 98 -0.87 -17.17 -1.85
C ARG A 98 -2.13 -18.04 -1.86
N GLU A 99 -2.42 -18.67 -0.73
CA GLU A 99 -3.58 -19.55 -0.57
C GLU A 99 -4.78 -18.83 0.05
N LEU A 100 -4.55 -17.83 0.91
CA LEU A 100 -5.62 -17.05 1.54
C LEU A 100 -6.28 -16.06 0.57
N VAL A 101 -5.67 -15.77 -0.57
CA VAL A 101 -6.26 -14.92 -1.60
C VAL A 101 -6.94 -15.79 -2.65
N THR A 102 -8.24 -15.61 -2.84
CA THR A 102 -9.06 -16.37 -3.79
C THR A 102 -9.30 -15.63 -5.10
N TYR A 103 -9.35 -14.29 -5.09
CA TYR A 103 -9.57 -13.48 -6.27
C TYR A 103 -8.23 -12.98 -6.84
N LYS A 104 -7.79 -13.59 -7.93
CA LYS A 104 -6.50 -13.38 -8.59
C LYS A 104 -6.66 -13.18 -10.11
N PRO A 105 -7.35 -12.13 -10.56
CA PRO A 105 -7.72 -11.99 -11.99
C PRO A 105 -6.50 -11.83 -12.91
N GLY A 106 -5.39 -11.26 -12.42
CA GLY A 106 -4.18 -11.06 -13.20
C GLY A 106 -3.22 -12.25 -13.22
N LYS A 107 -3.48 -13.32 -12.43
CA LYS A 107 -2.50 -14.38 -12.20
C LYS A 107 -1.99 -15.03 -13.49
N ALA A 108 -2.89 -15.43 -14.38
CA ALA A 108 -2.49 -16.11 -15.62
C ALA A 108 -1.61 -15.24 -16.53
N ALA A 109 -1.92 -13.94 -16.61
CA ALA A 109 -1.12 -12.99 -17.39
C ALA A 109 0.27 -12.79 -16.78
N VAL A 110 0.34 -12.59 -15.47
CA VAL A 110 1.61 -12.36 -14.76
C VAL A 110 2.48 -13.62 -14.77
N ASP A 111 1.90 -14.80 -14.53
CA ASP A 111 2.61 -16.08 -14.67
C ASP A 111 3.20 -16.26 -16.09
N SER A 112 2.46 -15.87 -17.11
CA SER A 112 2.94 -15.96 -18.50
C SER A 112 4.08 -14.98 -18.80
N CYS A 113 3.94 -13.73 -18.30
CA CYS A 113 4.96 -12.70 -18.52
C CYS A 113 6.27 -12.99 -17.79
N PHE A 114 6.21 -13.57 -16.59
CA PHE A 114 7.37 -13.85 -15.75
C PHE A 114 7.64 -15.35 -15.55
N LYS A 115 7.30 -16.18 -16.56
CA LYS A 115 7.40 -17.63 -16.50
C LYS A 115 8.78 -18.18 -16.12
N ASP A 116 9.83 -17.46 -16.48
CA ASP A 116 11.23 -17.84 -16.25
C ASP A 116 11.84 -17.18 -14.99
N LEU A 117 11.02 -16.45 -14.22
CA LEU A 117 11.43 -15.73 -13.03
C LEU A 117 10.65 -16.21 -11.80
N THR A 118 11.32 -16.19 -10.65
CA THR A 118 10.65 -16.41 -9.36
C THR A 118 10.07 -15.10 -8.85
N TRP A 119 8.77 -15.04 -8.69
CA TRP A 119 8.10 -13.82 -8.25
C TRP A 119 7.02 -14.08 -7.22
N GLU A 120 6.69 -13.04 -6.45
CA GLU A 120 5.59 -13.07 -5.47
C GLU A 120 4.84 -11.75 -5.42
N SER A 121 3.55 -11.84 -5.07
CA SER A 121 2.71 -10.70 -4.82
C SER A 121 2.51 -10.50 -3.32
N ALA A 122 2.95 -9.35 -2.81
CA ALA A 122 2.72 -8.90 -1.45
C ALA A 122 1.69 -7.76 -1.38
N GLY A 123 0.72 -7.76 -2.28
CA GLY A 123 -0.42 -6.83 -2.22
C GLY A 123 -1.48 -7.29 -1.22
N ILE A 124 -2.10 -6.35 -0.50
CA ILE A 124 -3.26 -6.60 0.36
C ILE A 124 -4.39 -5.63 0.01
N SER A 125 -5.60 -6.17 -0.17
CA SER A 125 -6.78 -5.36 -0.49
C SER A 125 -7.04 -4.31 0.59
N GLY A 126 -7.22 -3.07 0.16
CA GLY A 126 -7.49 -1.94 1.05
C GLY A 126 -6.26 -1.25 1.60
N ASP A 127 -5.05 -1.78 1.40
CA ASP A 127 -3.83 -1.16 1.90
C ASP A 127 -3.65 0.26 1.37
N ARG A 128 -3.28 1.12 2.30
CA ARG A 128 -2.77 2.47 2.12
C ARG A 128 -1.26 2.48 2.38
N THR A 129 -0.61 3.62 2.19
CA THR A 129 0.83 3.77 2.44
C THR A 129 1.19 3.37 3.87
N GLU A 130 0.40 3.78 4.86
CA GLU A 130 0.57 3.47 6.27
C GLU A 130 0.53 1.97 6.58
N ASN A 131 -0.33 1.21 5.89
CA ASN A 131 -0.45 -0.23 6.09
C ASN A 131 0.75 -0.97 5.49
N LEU A 132 1.18 -0.58 4.29
CA LEU A 132 2.37 -1.15 3.65
C LEU A 132 3.64 -0.83 4.45
N LEU A 133 3.76 0.39 5.00
CA LEU A 133 4.85 0.76 5.93
C LEU A 133 4.89 -0.16 7.14
N TRP A 134 3.72 -0.42 7.75
CA TRP A 134 3.65 -1.32 8.89
C TRP A 134 4.13 -2.72 8.53
N ARG A 135 3.68 -3.26 7.40
CA ARG A 135 4.09 -4.60 6.93
C ARG A 135 5.58 -4.69 6.65
N LEU A 136 6.16 -3.69 6.01
CA LEU A 136 7.60 -3.63 5.76
C LEU A 136 8.42 -3.65 7.04
N ARG A 137 7.95 -2.96 8.09
CA ARG A 137 8.65 -2.88 9.39
C ARG A 137 8.50 -4.14 10.26
N HIS A 138 7.38 -4.83 10.14
CA HIS A 138 7.05 -5.98 11.01
C HIS A 138 7.17 -7.33 10.30
N GLY A 139 7.08 -7.36 8.98
CA GLY A 139 7.29 -8.54 8.16
C GLY A 139 8.77 -8.78 7.86
N LYS A 140 9.09 -9.95 7.36
CA LYS A 140 10.47 -10.36 7.02
C LYS A 140 10.75 -10.17 5.52
N TYR A 141 10.40 -9.01 4.97
CA TYR A 141 10.44 -8.77 3.51
C TYR A 141 11.83 -8.94 2.91
N GLY A 142 12.88 -8.49 3.62
CA GLY A 142 14.26 -8.60 3.16
C GLY A 142 14.81 -10.03 3.12
N THR A 143 14.15 -11.01 3.71
CA THR A 143 14.66 -12.41 3.73
C THR A 143 14.59 -13.09 2.37
N SER A 144 13.65 -12.68 1.51
CA SER A 144 13.50 -13.20 0.14
C SER A 144 14.56 -12.68 -0.83
N LYS A 145 15.29 -11.58 -0.46
CA LYS A 145 16.33 -10.93 -1.25
C LYS A 145 15.95 -10.77 -2.73
N PRO A 146 14.86 -10.10 -3.06
CA PRO A 146 14.43 -9.95 -4.44
C PRO A 146 15.45 -9.10 -5.21
N ALA A 147 15.70 -9.44 -6.48
CA ALA A 147 16.49 -8.60 -7.37
C ALA A 147 15.74 -7.29 -7.69
N TYR A 148 14.42 -7.37 -7.82
CA TYR A 148 13.55 -6.23 -8.12
C TYR A 148 12.37 -6.15 -7.14
N ALA A 149 12.07 -4.93 -6.68
CA ALA A 149 10.83 -4.62 -5.96
C ALA A 149 10.00 -3.62 -6.79
N VAL A 150 8.79 -4.01 -7.16
CA VAL A 150 7.83 -3.14 -7.87
C VAL A 150 6.81 -2.62 -6.88
N ILE A 151 6.74 -1.32 -6.69
CA ILE A 151 5.86 -0.67 -5.71
C ILE A 151 4.73 0.06 -6.44
N THR A 152 3.48 -0.23 -6.06
CA THR A 152 2.28 0.51 -6.50
C THR A 152 1.32 0.68 -5.33
N ILE A 153 1.24 1.87 -4.76
CA ILE A 153 0.45 2.17 -3.57
C ILE A 153 -0.07 3.61 -3.60
N GLY A 154 -1.15 3.91 -2.87
CA GLY A 154 -1.65 5.28 -2.67
C GLY A 154 -3.07 5.52 -3.12
N ILE A 155 -3.67 4.66 -3.99
CA ILE A 155 -5.06 4.88 -4.45
C ILE A 155 -6.08 4.81 -3.30
N ASN A 156 -5.86 3.97 -2.30
CA ASN A 156 -6.72 3.91 -1.13
C ASN A 156 -6.57 5.14 -0.21
N ASN A 157 -5.42 5.80 -0.23
CA ASN A 157 -5.25 7.11 0.41
C ASN A 157 -6.04 8.19 -0.35
N VAL A 158 -6.09 8.13 -1.69
CA VAL A 158 -6.96 9.01 -2.50
C VAL A 158 -8.42 8.83 -2.11
N ASN A 159 -8.89 7.58 -2.03
CA ASN A 159 -10.25 7.23 -1.62
C ASN A 159 -10.57 7.68 -0.17
N ALA A 160 -9.57 7.66 0.72
CA ALA A 160 -9.69 8.16 2.09
C ALA A 160 -9.66 9.69 2.20
N GLY A 161 -9.54 10.41 1.09
CA GLY A 161 -9.59 11.88 1.06
C GLY A 161 -8.28 12.58 1.40
N HIS A 162 -7.17 11.87 1.59
CA HIS A 162 -5.88 12.49 1.92
C HIS A 162 -5.42 13.46 0.82
N ARG A 163 -4.60 14.47 1.19
CA ARG A 163 -4.05 15.45 0.24
C ARG A 163 -3.01 14.79 -0.66
N ALA A 164 -2.88 15.26 -1.89
CA ALA A 164 -1.91 14.72 -2.84
C ALA A 164 -0.46 14.77 -2.32
N ALA A 165 -0.09 15.87 -1.64
CA ALA A 165 1.23 16.02 -1.04
C ALA A 165 1.49 14.97 0.06
N ASP A 166 0.52 14.76 0.96
CA ASP A 166 0.62 13.78 2.04
C ASP A 166 0.78 12.35 1.50
N ILE A 167 0.02 12.03 0.43
CA ILE A 167 0.11 10.73 -0.23
C ILE A 167 1.47 10.54 -0.89
N ALA A 168 1.98 11.56 -1.58
CA ALA A 168 3.30 11.50 -2.21
C ALA A 168 4.42 11.29 -1.18
N GLU A 169 4.35 11.95 -0.02
CA GLU A 169 5.28 11.72 1.09
C GLU A 169 5.16 10.30 1.66
N GLY A 170 3.93 9.80 1.84
CA GLY A 170 3.69 8.41 2.25
C GLY A 170 4.29 7.40 1.27
N ILE A 171 4.18 7.65 -0.03
CA ILE A 171 4.82 6.81 -1.06
C ILE A 171 6.36 6.88 -0.94
N CYS A 172 6.93 8.07 -0.72
CA CYS A 172 8.36 8.22 -0.48
C CYS A 172 8.81 7.43 0.75
N ALA A 173 8.07 7.51 1.84
CA ALA A 173 8.36 6.75 3.06
C ALA A 173 8.33 5.23 2.81
N VAL A 174 7.41 4.73 1.99
CA VAL A 174 7.37 3.32 1.56
C VAL A 174 8.62 2.94 0.77
N VAL A 175 9.05 3.79 -0.17
CA VAL A 175 10.29 3.56 -0.96
C VAL A 175 11.51 3.52 -0.04
N GLU A 176 11.64 4.48 0.88
CA GLU A 176 12.75 4.54 1.83
C GLU A 176 12.78 3.32 2.76
N GLU A 177 11.63 2.91 3.28
CA GLU A 177 11.55 1.71 4.12
C GLU A 177 11.88 0.45 3.32
N THR A 178 11.46 0.37 2.05
CA THR A 178 11.81 -0.73 1.14
C THR A 178 13.32 -0.82 0.93
N ARG A 179 14.00 0.30 0.67
CA ARG A 179 15.47 0.35 0.58
C ARG A 179 16.17 -0.10 1.85
N LYS A 180 15.65 0.32 3.00
CA LYS A 180 16.19 -0.05 4.30
C LYS A 180 16.10 -1.55 4.55
N GLN A 181 14.96 -2.17 4.19
CA GLN A 181 14.74 -3.60 4.38
C GLN A 181 15.44 -4.47 3.32
N MET A 182 15.62 -3.93 2.12
CA MET A 182 16.14 -4.62 0.94
C MET A 182 17.20 -3.74 0.21
N PRO A 183 18.37 -3.51 0.82
CA PRO A 183 19.35 -2.53 0.31
C PRO A 183 19.98 -2.89 -1.04
N GLU A 184 19.98 -4.17 -1.41
CA GLU A 184 20.54 -4.65 -2.68
C GLU A 184 19.49 -4.75 -3.81
N THR A 185 18.22 -4.47 -3.51
CA THR A 185 17.10 -4.61 -4.42
C THR A 185 16.94 -3.37 -5.30
N GLN A 186 16.85 -3.57 -6.60
CA GLN A 186 16.47 -2.51 -7.53
C GLN A 186 14.97 -2.17 -7.35
N ILE A 187 14.65 -0.92 -7.04
CA ILE A 187 13.27 -0.49 -6.85
C ILE A 187 12.73 0.14 -8.13
N LEU A 188 11.55 -0.33 -8.55
CA LEU A 188 10.72 0.28 -9.58
C LEU A 188 9.46 0.82 -8.90
N LEU A 189 9.34 2.13 -8.82
CA LEU A 189 8.15 2.82 -8.33
C LEU A 189 7.21 3.07 -9.50
N MET A 190 6.16 2.27 -9.61
CA MET A 190 5.06 2.52 -10.52
C MET A 190 4.04 3.42 -9.83
N GLY A 191 3.82 4.59 -10.36
CA GLY A 191 2.82 5.54 -9.85
C GLY A 191 1.40 4.97 -9.91
N LEU A 192 0.44 5.74 -9.43
CA LEU A 192 -0.96 5.31 -9.38
C LEU A 192 -1.50 5.08 -10.80
N LEU A 193 -2.34 4.05 -10.94
CA LEU A 193 -3.11 3.88 -12.18
C LEU A 193 -4.09 5.04 -12.33
N PRO A 194 -4.40 5.47 -13.57
CA PRO A 194 -5.38 6.51 -13.80
C PRO A 194 -6.75 6.07 -13.28
N ALA A 195 -7.32 6.84 -12.36
CA ALA A 195 -8.61 6.57 -11.75
C ALA A 195 -9.65 7.63 -12.14
N GLY A 196 -10.90 7.20 -12.27
CA GLY A 196 -11.98 8.07 -12.75
C GLY A 196 -12.14 8.05 -14.27
N LEU A 197 -13.39 8.13 -14.71
CA LEU A 197 -13.76 8.00 -16.13
C LEU A 197 -13.26 9.21 -16.94
N GLU A 198 -13.49 10.42 -16.39
CA GLU A 198 -13.19 11.66 -17.05
C GLU A 198 -11.87 12.26 -16.55
N LYS A 199 -11.14 12.92 -17.45
CA LYS A 199 -9.89 13.63 -17.12
C LYS A 199 -10.09 14.69 -16.03
N THR A 200 -11.28 15.25 -15.96
CA THR A 200 -11.68 16.28 -14.98
C THR A 200 -12.27 15.70 -13.69
N SER A 201 -12.37 14.38 -13.55
CA SER A 201 -12.89 13.80 -12.31
C SER A 201 -11.95 14.10 -11.14
N PRO A 202 -12.47 14.39 -9.93
CA PRO A 202 -11.64 14.72 -8.77
C PRO A 202 -10.58 13.68 -8.45
N MET A 203 -10.91 12.40 -8.65
CA MET A 203 -10.00 11.29 -8.41
C MET A 203 -8.84 11.29 -9.42
N ARG A 204 -9.12 11.51 -10.72
CA ARG A 204 -8.10 11.60 -11.76
C ARG A 204 -7.18 12.79 -11.49
N MET A 205 -7.75 13.97 -11.25
CA MET A 205 -6.98 15.18 -10.97
C MET A 205 -6.06 15.00 -9.74
N LYS A 206 -6.52 14.27 -8.71
CA LYS A 206 -5.69 13.97 -7.54
C LYS A 206 -4.56 13.00 -7.89
N CYS A 207 -4.80 11.95 -8.68
CA CYS A 207 -3.75 11.06 -9.18
C CYS A 207 -2.71 11.82 -10.01
N ASP A 208 -3.14 12.68 -10.90
CA ASP A 208 -2.25 13.50 -11.74
C ASP A 208 -1.41 14.47 -10.89
N SER A 209 -1.99 15.05 -9.83
CA SER A 209 -1.26 15.89 -8.87
C SER A 209 -0.18 15.09 -8.12
N ILE A 210 -0.49 13.85 -7.70
CA ILE A 210 0.49 12.96 -7.06
C ILE A 210 1.62 12.62 -8.04
N HIS A 211 1.30 12.30 -9.29
CA HIS A 211 2.30 12.06 -10.33
C HIS A 211 3.22 13.25 -10.53
N SER A 212 2.67 14.45 -10.62
CA SER A 212 3.44 15.70 -10.77
C SER A 212 4.44 15.88 -9.63
N ILE A 213 4.04 15.61 -8.39
CA ILE A 213 4.93 15.69 -7.23
C ILE A 213 6.03 14.62 -7.31
N LEU A 214 5.67 13.37 -7.59
CA LEU A 214 6.63 12.26 -7.65
C LEU A 214 7.63 12.41 -8.80
N GLN A 215 7.21 12.94 -9.94
CA GLN A 215 8.09 13.19 -11.09
C GLN A 215 9.15 14.25 -10.82
N CYS A 216 8.86 15.22 -9.95
CA CYS A 216 9.81 16.27 -9.58
C CYS A 216 10.87 15.80 -8.55
N LYS A 217 10.73 14.60 -7.98
CA LYS A 217 11.67 14.09 -6.98
C LYS A 217 12.90 13.45 -7.63
N THR A 218 14.05 13.65 -7.00
CA THR A 218 15.27 12.91 -7.34
C THR A 218 15.24 11.55 -6.65
N TRP A 219 15.12 10.50 -7.43
CA TRP A 219 14.94 9.14 -6.93
C TRP A 219 16.23 8.34 -6.72
N GLY A 220 17.38 8.88 -7.16
CA GLY A 220 18.66 8.17 -7.12
C GLY A 220 18.63 6.94 -8.04
N ASP A 221 18.73 5.78 -7.44
CA ASP A 221 18.71 4.47 -8.11
C ASP A 221 17.29 3.89 -8.31
N VAL A 222 16.22 4.56 -7.84
CA VAL A 222 14.84 4.11 -8.06
C VAL A 222 14.35 4.56 -9.44
N VAL A 223 13.77 3.62 -10.19
CA VAL A 223 13.14 3.92 -11.46
C VAL A 223 11.68 4.30 -11.20
N TYR A 224 11.32 5.56 -11.48
CA TYR A 224 9.92 6.00 -11.43
C TYR A 224 9.25 5.88 -12.79
N VAL A 225 8.06 5.28 -12.81
CA VAL A 225 7.23 5.12 -14.02
C VAL A 225 5.84 5.68 -13.77
N ASN A 226 5.38 6.57 -14.65
CA ASN A 226 3.99 6.99 -14.70
C ASN A 226 3.24 6.12 -15.71
N PRO A 227 2.33 5.24 -15.26
CA PRO A 227 1.65 4.29 -16.14
C PRO A 227 0.44 4.88 -16.87
N THR A 228 0.13 6.15 -16.69
CA THR A 228 -1.11 6.76 -17.21
C THR A 228 -1.28 6.55 -18.72
N SER A 229 -0.22 6.73 -19.51
CA SER A 229 -0.26 6.56 -20.95
C SER A 229 -0.52 5.13 -21.43
N TRP A 230 -0.39 4.14 -20.55
CA TRP A 230 -0.69 2.74 -20.89
C TRP A 230 -2.19 2.44 -20.89
N PHE A 231 -2.98 3.27 -20.22
CA PHE A 231 -4.40 3.04 -19.95
C PHE A 231 -5.31 4.12 -20.54
N VAL A 232 -4.75 5.24 -20.98
CA VAL A 232 -5.51 6.38 -21.47
C VAL A 232 -4.98 6.79 -22.83
N GLN A 233 -5.88 6.80 -23.80
CA GLN A 233 -5.58 7.39 -25.12
C GLN A 233 -5.55 8.93 -25.02
N ALA A 234 -4.63 9.53 -25.78
CA ALA A 234 -4.48 10.99 -25.82
C ALA A 234 -5.69 11.68 -26.43
#